data_e27acdb409b5c35d003102ea7b8ad09f
#
_entry.id   e27acdb409b5c35d003102ea7b8ad09f
#
_cell.length_a   1.000
_cell.length_b   1.000
_cell.length_c   1.000
_cell.angle_alpha   90.00
_cell.angle_beta   90.00
_cell.angle_gamma   90.00
#
_symmetry.space_group_name_H-M   'P 1'
#
loop_
_entity.id
_entity.type
_entity.pdbx_description
1 polymer ?
#
loop_
_entity_poly.entity_id
_entity_poly.type
_entity_poly.pdbx_seq_one_letter_code
_entity_poly.pdbx_strand_id
1 'polypeptide(L)'
;MGAGLLQLSIIGEQDKYLTNNPQMTYFKSIYKKHSNFAKETKKIQFVNSPKFGSEHICTIPQEADLLGEIYVYVEIPNLVSSNNNENWAGYVSGLGASIIESATFYIGGVEIDKFDSQWLDIYLSLIHI
;
A
#
# COMPACT_ATOMS: atom_id res chain seq x y z
N MET A 1 -19.13 35.64 14.21
CA MET A 1 -18.17 35.82 13.09
C MET A 1 -18.72 36.88 12.17
N GLY A 2 -17.95 37.92 11.90
CA GLY A 2 -18.39 39.01 11.01
C GLY A 2 -18.44 38.53 9.54
N ALA A 3 -19.43 39.06 8.77
CA ALA A 3 -19.59 38.72 7.36
C ALA A 3 -18.30 38.95 6.52
N GLY A 4 -17.46 39.92 6.88
CA GLY A 4 -16.19 40.19 6.24
C GLY A 4 -15.13 39.08 6.41
N LEU A 5 -15.11 38.39 7.55
CA LEU A 5 -14.23 37.28 7.82
C LEU A 5 -14.65 36.05 7.00
N LEU A 6 -15.94 35.85 6.80
CA LEU A 6 -16.50 34.82 5.96
C LEU A 6 -16.13 35.07 4.48
N GLN A 7 -16.24 36.31 4.01
CA GLN A 7 -15.86 36.68 2.64
C GLN A 7 -14.38 36.47 2.36
N LEU A 8 -13.50 36.71 3.33
CA LEU A 8 -12.07 36.45 3.19
C LEU A 8 -11.72 34.95 3.20
N SER A 9 -12.59 34.11 3.75
CA SER A 9 -12.38 32.65 3.80
C SER A 9 -12.98 31.90 2.60
N ILE A 10 -13.88 32.53 1.83
CA ILE A 10 -14.47 31.93 0.63
C ILE A 10 -13.47 32.06 -0.52
N ILE A 11 -12.99 30.93 -0.96
CA ILE A 11 -12.13 30.82 -2.14
C ILE A 11 -13.01 30.39 -3.32
N GLY A 12 -13.05 31.20 -4.38
CA GLY A 12 -13.75 30.87 -5.63
C GLY A 12 -13.08 29.70 -6.35
N GLU A 13 -13.82 29.04 -7.27
CA GLU A 13 -13.23 27.95 -8.06
C GLU A 13 -12.04 28.39 -8.90
N GLN A 14 -12.06 29.58 -9.46
CA GLN A 14 -10.95 30.15 -10.22
C GLN A 14 -9.76 30.50 -9.33
N ASP A 15 -10.00 30.95 -8.11
CA ASP A 15 -8.93 31.22 -7.14
C ASP A 15 -8.21 29.95 -6.70
N LYS A 16 -8.91 28.82 -6.71
CA LYS A 16 -8.28 27.52 -6.45
C LYS A 16 -7.20 27.17 -7.48
N TYR A 17 -7.42 27.48 -8.74
CA TYR A 17 -6.40 27.25 -9.77
C TYR A 17 -5.16 28.12 -9.60
N LEU A 18 -5.33 29.33 -9.07
CA LEU A 18 -4.24 30.28 -8.88
C LEU A 18 -3.52 30.11 -7.55
N THR A 19 -4.19 29.62 -6.51
CA THR A 19 -3.66 29.57 -5.13
C THR A 19 -3.48 28.17 -4.59
N ASN A 20 -4.18 27.17 -5.15
CA ASN A 20 -4.09 25.79 -4.67
C ASN A 20 -2.91 25.08 -5.32
N ASN A 21 -1.90 24.77 -4.52
CA ASN A 21 -0.67 24.08 -4.92
C ASN A 21 0.06 24.69 -6.14
N PRO A 22 0.19 26.02 -6.25
CA PRO A 22 0.86 26.64 -7.37
C PRO A 22 2.36 26.34 -7.31
N GLN A 23 2.96 26.06 -8.47
CA GLN A 23 4.42 25.92 -8.56
C GLN A 23 5.10 27.29 -8.59
N MET A 24 4.45 28.29 -9.15
CA MET A 24 4.87 29.68 -9.18
C MET A 24 3.66 30.62 -9.12
N THR A 25 3.75 31.68 -8.32
CA THR A 25 2.72 32.72 -8.25
C THR A 25 3.37 34.09 -8.11
N TYR A 26 2.81 35.07 -8.82
CA TYR A 26 3.20 36.48 -8.73
C TYR A 26 2.44 37.23 -7.64
N PHE A 27 1.37 36.64 -7.09
CA PHE A 27 0.45 37.30 -6.15
C PHE A 27 0.73 36.96 -4.69
N LYS A 28 1.40 35.84 -4.43
CA LYS A 28 1.65 35.36 -3.06
C LYS A 28 2.95 34.59 -2.99
N SER A 29 3.81 34.96 -2.05
CA SER A 29 4.96 34.13 -1.69
C SER A 29 4.50 32.88 -0.99
N ILE A 30 4.73 31.72 -1.61
CA ILE A 30 4.41 30.44 -1.02
C ILE A 30 5.67 29.85 -0.44
N TYR A 31 5.71 29.80 0.88
CA TYR A 31 6.75 29.07 1.59
C TYR A 31 6.32 27.61 1.72
N LYS A 32 6.92 26.73 0.92
CA LYS A 32 6.81 25.30 1.16
C LYS A 32 7.67 24.96 2.35
N LYS A 33 7.02 24.67 3.46
CA LYS A 33 7.71 24.16 4.64
C LYS A 33 7.99 22.68 4.42
N HIS A 34 9.24 22.34 4.23
CA HIS A 34 9.68 20.95 4.17
C HIS A 34 10.10 20.53 5.58
N SER A 35 9.52 19.44 6.08
CA SER A 35 10.03 18.75 7.25
C SER A 35 11.00 17.66 6.82
N ASN A 36 12.09 17.50 7.54
CA ASN A 36 13.01 16.40 7.32
C ASN A 36 12.31 15.09 7.68
N PHE A 37 12.37 14.09 6.78
CA PHE A 37 11.84 12.76 7.03
C PHE A 37 12.81 11.73 6.47
N ALA A 38 12.76 10.54 7.03
CA ALA A 38 13.46 9.37 6.53
C ALA A 38 12.46 8.24 6.33
N LYS A 39 12.70 7.38 5.32
CA LYS A 39 11.96 6.14 5.10
C LYS A 39 12.89 4.98 5.39
N GLU A 40 12.43 4.06 6.22
CA GLU A 40 13.13 2.83 6.52
C GLU A 40 12.21 1.63 6.24
N THR A 41 12.77 0.60 5.64
CA THR A 41 12.05 -0.65 5.42
C THR A 41 12.42 -1.64 6.51
N LYS A 42 11.42 -2.10 7.26
CA LYS A 42 11.62 -3.06 8.33
C LYS A 42 10.99 -4.39 7.99
N LYS A 43 11.75 -5.48 8.18
CA LYS A 43 11.25 -6.84 8.01
C LYS A 43 10.59 -7.30 9.32
N ILE A 44 9.31 -7.65 9.23
CA ILE A 44 8.52 -8.18 10.32
C ILE A 44 8.20 -9.65 10.01
N GLN A 45 8.30 -10.52 10.99
CA GLN A 45 7.98 -11.94 10.83
C GLN A 45 6.57 -12.23 11.32
N PHE A 46 5.94 -13.22 10.72
CA PHE A 46 4.68 -13.76 11.23
C PHE A 46 4.87 -14.39 12.61
N VAL A 47 3.83 -14.32 13.43
CA VAL A 47 3.84 -14.91 14.78
C VAL A 47 4.02 -16.42 14.71
N ASN A 48 3.42 -17.06 13.70
CA ASN A 48 3.51 -18.51 13.48
C ASN A 48 4.29 -18.81 12.20
N SER A 49 4.91 -19.97 12.14
CA SER A 49 5.54 -20.45 10.90
C SER A 49 4.51 -20.55 9.79
N PRO A 50 4.70 -19.90 8.64
CA PRO A 50 3.75 -19.89 7.55
C PRO A 50 3.56 -21.30 6.97
N LYS A 51 2.29 -21.70 6.83
CA LYS A 51 1.87 -22.97 6.24
C LYS A 51 0.69 -22.71 5.32
N PHE A 52 0.59 -23.44 4.22
CA PHE A 52 -0.57 -23.38 3.35
C PHE A 52 -1.83 -23.87 4.09
N GLY A 53 -2.98 -23.25 3.78
CA GLY A 53 -4.27 -23.59 4.36
C GLY A 53 -4.46 -23.13 5.81
N SER A 54 -3.66 -22.18 6.28
CA SER A 54 -3.78 -21.61 7.62
C SER A 54 -3.73 -20.08 7.59
N GLU A 55 -4.36 -19.47 8.57
CA GLU A 55 -4.32 -18.02 8.77
C GLU A 55 -3.02 -17.63 9.50
N HIS A 56 -2.43 -16.54 9.03
CA HIS A 56 -1.19 -16.00 9.57
C HIS A 56 -1.36 -14.55 9.97
N ILE A 57 -1.06 -14.27 11.23
CA ILE A 57 -1.17 -12.93 11.79
C ILE A 57 0.22 -12.33 11.91
N CYS A 58 0.34 -11.09 11.44
CA CYS A 58 1.52 -10.25 11.59
C CYS A 58 1.15 -8.99 12.36
N THR A 59 1.81 -8.73 13.46
CA THR A 59 1.60 -7.51 14.23
C THR A 59 2.67 -6.50 13.86
N ILE A 60 2.24 -5.34 13.39
CA ILE A 60 3.13 -4.23 13.04
C ILE A 60 3.38 -3.41 14.31
N PRO A 61 4.63 -3.35 14.82
CA PRO A 61 4.94 -2.54 15.99
C PRO A 61 4.92 -1.05 15.64
N GLN A 62 4.49 -0.24 16.59
CA GLN A 62 4.52 1.22 16.45
C GLN A 62 5.95 1.72 16.75
N GLU A 63 6.78 1.75 15.72
CA GLU A 63 8.17 2.22 15.84
C GLU A 63 8.42 3.53 15.08
N ALA A 64 7.48 3.96 14.27
CA ALA A 64 7.55 5.18 13.47
C ALA A 64 6.22 5.94 13.54
N ASP A 65 6.22 7.19 13.10
CA ASP A 65 5.05 8.06 13.12
C ASP A 65 4.06 7.73 12.01
N LEU A 66 4.54 7.21 10.89
CA LEU A 66 3.73 6.90 9.70
C LEU A 66 4.07 5.51 9.16
N LEU A 67 3.03 4.79 8.79
CA LEU A 67 3.13 3.53 8.07
C LEU A 67 3.05 3.81 6.55
N GLY A 68 4.03 3.31 5.81
CA GLY A 68 4.04 3.37 4.36
C GLY A 68 3.46 2.12 3.71
N GLU A 69 4.01 1.75 2.57
CA GLU A 69 3.60 0.56 1.82
C GLU A 69 4.01 -0.72 2.56
N ILE A 70 3.15 -1.73 2.48
CA ILE A 70 3.37 -3.04 3.08
C ILE A 70 3.60 -4.05 1.97
N TYR A 71 4.69 -4.80 2.05
CA TYR A 71 5.06 -5.85 1.10
C TYR A 71 5.08 -7.20 1.80
N VAL A 72 4.45 -8.18 1.18
CA VAL A 72 4.55 -9.58 1.63
C VAL A 72 5.66 -10.25 0.84
N TYR A 73 6.72 -10.67 1.52
CA TYR A 73 7.83 -11.40 0.93
C TYR A 73 7.64 -12.90 1.17
N VAL A 74 7.58 -13.66 0.09
CA VAL A 74 7.42 -15.12 0.13
C VAL A 74 8.61 -15.77 -0.57
N GLU A 75 9.29 -16.66 0.11
CA GLU A 75 10.37 -17.46 -0.45
C GLU A 75 9.87 -18.88 -0.73
N ILE A 76 9.96 -19.29 -1.97
CA ILE A 76 9.45 -20.57 -2.43
C ILE A 76 10.62 -21.42 -2.90
N PRO A 77 10.69 -22.70 -2.48
CA PRO A 77 11.77 -23.59 -2.90
C PRO A 77 11.68 -23.94 -4.39
N ASN A 78 12.80 -24.31 -4.97
CA ASN A 78 12.85 -24.78 -6.33
C ASN A 78 12.01 -26.05 -6.51
N LEU A 79 11.29 -26.13 -7.63
CA LEU A 79 10.60 -27.34 -8.04
C LEU A 79 11.62 -28.34 -8.59
N VAL A 80 11.57 -29.56 -8.09
CA VAL A 80 12.38 -30.67 -8.59
C VAL A 80 11.44 -31.68 -9.23
N SER A 81 11.68 -31.98 -10.51
CA SER A 81 10.94 -33.03 -11.20
C SER A 81 11.39 -34.42 -10.67
N SER A 82 10.42 -35.25 -10.37
CA SER A 82 10.69 -36.60 -9.86
C SER A 82 11.30 -37.57 -10.92
N ASN A 83 11.12 -37.29 -12.21
CA ASN A 83 11.63 -38.07 -13.30
C ASN A 83 12.56 -37.24 -14.18
N ASN A 84 13.78 -37.65 -14.31
CA ASN A 84 14.90 -36.88 -14.86
C ASN A 84 14.79 -36.38 -16.29
N ASN A 85 13.78 -36.75 -17.11
CA ASN A 85 13.79 -36.35 -18.52
C ASN A 85 12.43 -36.07 -19.18
N GLU A 86 11.27 -36.28 -18.53
CA GLU A 86 9.99 -36.20 -19.26
C GLU A 86 8.93 -35.29 -18.63
N ASN A 87 9.08 -34.88 -17.37
CA ASN A 87 8.08 -34.05 -16.70
C ASN A 87 8.65 -32.67 -16.41
N TRP A 88 8.05 -31.70 -17.06
CA TRP A 88 8.33 -30.30 -16.77
C TRP A 88 7.46 -29.82 -15.61
N ALA A 89 8.07 -29.20 -14.60
CA ALA A 89 7.37 -28.58 -13.46
C ALA A 89 7.67 -27.08 -13.43
N GLY A 90 6.62 -26.28 -13.37
CA GLY A 90 6.73 -24.85 -13.32
C GLY A 90 5.67 -24.23 -12.40
N TYR A 91 5.95 -23.05 -11.87
CA TYR A 91 4.97 -22.28 -11.14
C TYR A 91 3.99 -21.57 -12.09
N VAL A 92 2.76 -21.37 -11.62
CA VAL A 92 1.73 -20.63 -12.32
C VAL A 92 2.10 -19.15 -12.42
N SER A 93 1.73 -18.50 -13.53
CA SER A 93 1.80 -17.05 -13.66
C SER A 93 0.85 -16.40 -12.63
N GLY A 94 1.26 -15.26 -12.05
CA GLY A 94 0.47 -14.59 -11.02
C GLY A 94 0.51 -15.29 -9.66
N LEU A 95 1.58 -16.03 -9.37
CA LEU A 95 1.74 -16.83 -8.16
C LEU A 95 1.48 -16.05 -6.86
N GLY A 96 1.85 -14.76 -6.81
CA GLY A 96 1.61 -13.92 -5.63
C GLY A 96 0.14 -13.76 -5.28
N ALA A 97 -0.71 -13.55 -6.29
CA ALA A 97 -2.16 -13.49 -6.09
C ALA A 97 -2.76 -14.87 -5.78
N SER A 98 -2.19 -15.94 -6.34
CA SER A 98 -2.70 -17.30 -6.14
C SER A 98 -2.37 -17.90 -4.76
N ILE A 99 -1.30 -17.44 -4.12
CA ILE A 99 -0.89 -17.92 -2.78
C ILE A 99 -1.74 -17.29 -1.68
N ILE A 100 -2.18 -16.04 -1.85
CA ILE A 100 -2.91 -15.29 -0.84
C ILE A 100 -4.40 -15.41 -1.14
N GLU A 101 -5.14 -16.13 -0.31
CA GLU A 101 -6.60 -16.20 -0.43
C GLU A 101 -7.26 -14.87 -0.09
N SER A 102 -6.88 -14.29 1.02
CA SER A 102 -7.32 -12.96 1.45
C SER A 102 -6.30 -12.31 2.38
N ALA A 103 -6.25 -10.99 2.34
CA ALA A 103 -5.47 -10.18 3.26
C ALA A 103 -6.40 -9.17 3.94
N THR A 104 -6.41 -9.16 5.26
CA THR A 104 -7.25 -8.25 6.06
C THR A 104 -6.37 -7.37 6.93
N PHE A 105 -6.64 -6.08 6.90
CA PHE A 105 -5.91 -5.09 7.67
C PHE A 105 -6.75 -4.59 8.85
N TYR A 106 -6.19 -4.67 10.05
CA TYR A 106 -6.82 -4.25 11.29
C TYR A 106 -6.07 -3.10 11.93
N ILE A 107 -6.79 -2.12 12.48
CA ILE A 107 -6.24 -1.09 13.36
C ILE A 107 -7.02 -1.11 14.67
N GLY A 108 -6.32 -1.32 15.79
CA GLY A 108 -6.95 -1.35 17.11
C GLY A 108 -8.01 -2.44 17.27
N GLY A 109 -7.90 -3.54 16.51
CA GLY A 109 -8.87 -4.63 16.52
C GLY A 109 -10.09 -4.42 15.62
N VAL A 110 -10.15 -3.28 14.90
CA VAL A 110 -11.21 -3.00 13.92
C VAL A 110 -10.69 -3.33 12.53
N GLU A 111 -11.46 -4.08 11.75
CA GLU A 111 -11.18 -4.34 10.35
C GLU A 111 -11.33 -3.04 9.55
N ILE A 112 -10.26 -2.64 8.87
CA ILE A 112 -10.24 -1.42 8.06
C ILE A 112 -10.42 -1.76 6.59
N ASP A 113 -9.73 -2.81 6.12
CA ASP A 113 -9.77 -3.20 4.72
C ASP A 113 -9.52 -4.69 4.55
N LYS A 114 -10.10 -5.26 3.49
CA LYS A 114 -9.96 -6.67 3.14
C LYS A 114 -9.83 -6.82 1.62
N PHE A 115 -8.81 -7.55 1.21
CA PHE A 115 -8.54 -7.88 -0.19
C PHE A 115 -8.61 -9.37 -0.40
N ASP A 116 -9.29 -9.78 -1.47
CA ASP A 116 -9.35 -11.16 -1.91
C ASP A 116 -8.37 -11.41 -3.08
N SER A 117 -7.98 -12.66 -3.29
CA SER A 117 -7.07 -13.03 -4.38
C SER A 117 -7.57 -12.59 -5.76
N GLN A 118 -8.87 -12.66 -6.00
CA GLN A 118 -9.48 -12.23 -7.26
C GLN A 118 -9.34 -10.73 -7.48
N TRP A 119 -9.53 -9.94 -6.43
CA TRP A 119 -9.32 -8.50 -6.49
C TRP A 119 -7.86 -8.15 -6.79
N LEU A 120 -6.92 -8.84 -6.14
CA LEU A 120 -5.48 -8.65 -6.37
C LEU A 120 -5.09 -8.98 -7.82
N ASP A 121 -5.64 -10.05 -8.38
CA ASP A 121 -5.37 -10.45 -9.78
C ASP A 121 -5.91 -9.41 -10.77
N ILE A 122 -7.14 -8.93 -10.56
CA ILE A 122 -7.74 -7.87 -11.38
C ILE A 122 -6.94 -6.58 -11.24
N TYR A 123 -6.57 -6.20 -10.04
CA TYR A 123 -5.79 -4.99 -9.78
C TYR A 123 -4.44 -5.03 -10.51
N LEU A 124 -3.71 -6.14 -10.41
CA LEU A 124 -2.42 -6.31 -11.06
C LEU A 124 -2.53 -6.40 -12.58
N SER A 125 -3.61 -7.00 -13.11
CA SER A 125 -3.78 -7.17 -14.56
C SER A 125 -4.28 -5.91 -15.26
N LEU A 126 -5.13 -5.09 -14.62
CA LEU A 126 -5.77 -3.94 -15.25
C LEU A 126 -5.05 -2.61 -14.98
N ILE A 127 -4.33 -2.49 -13.88
CA ILE A 127 -3.69 -1.22 -13.50
C ILE A 127 -2.29 -1.08 -14.08
N HIS A 128 -1.70 -2.17 -14.55
CA HIS A 128 -0.40 -2.17 -15.23
C HIS A 128 -0.47 -2.10 -16.76
N ILE A 129 -1.63 -1.71 -17.31
CA ILE A 129 -1.74 -1.41 -18.76
C ILE A 129 -1.43 0.05 -19.02
#